data_e43f315ec9657de40e9213a60f0a1e72
#
_entry.id   e43f315ec9657de40e9213a60f0a1e72
#
_cell.length_a   1.000
_cell.length_b   1.000
_cell.length_c   1.000
_cell.angle_alpha   90.00
_cell.angle_beta   90.00
_cell.angle_gamma   90.00
#
_symmetry.space_group_name_H-M   'P 1'
#
loop_
_entity.id
_entity.type
_entity.pdbx_description
1 polymer ?
#
loop_
_entity_poly.entity_id
_entity_poly.type
_entity_poly.pdbx_seq_one_letter_code
_entity_poly.pdbx_strand_id
1 'polypeptide(L)'
;MMAMDETNAKILRLLQDNARLPIKTIAGSVGLARSSVRERIAKMETDGTIRGYTATVMEGRSGADAFRAFLIIRLTKTPARDTVDRIAVLPAVRRCYSIGGEIDVIAEIEAETTRALNSVRDEIASMPHVADLTTAIVLADEKPA
;
A
#
# COMPACT_ATOMS: atom_id res chain seq x y z
N MET A 1 -22.57 7.25 6.15
CA MET A 1 -22.01 5.97 5.62
C MET A 1 -23.21 5.10 5.28
N MET A 2 -23.55 4.99 3.98
CA MET A 2 -24.65 4.12 3.56
C MET A 2 -24.23 2.65 3.74
N ALA A 3 -25.14 1.84 4.27
CA ALA A 3 -24.95 0.40 4.28
C ALA A 3 -24.66 -0.06 2.84
N MET A 4 -23.54 -0.74 2.65
CA MET A 4 -23.15 -1.30 1.36
C MET A 4 -24.15 -2.41 1.03
N ASP A 5 -25.05 -2.17 0.06
CA ASP A 5 -25.96 -3.21 -0.38
C ASP A 5 -25.21 -4.33 -1.13
N GLU A 6 -25.78 -5.51 -1.20
CA GLU A 6 -25.18 -6.70 -1.81
C GLU A 6 -24.80 -6.46 -3.28
N THR A 7 -25.61 -5.67 -3.98
CA THR A 7 -25.37 -5.28 -5.37
C THR A 7 -24.14 -4.40 -5.51
N ASN A 8 -23.98 -3.38 -4.65
CA ASN A 8 -22.79 -2.53 -4.64
C ASN A 8 -21.53 -3.33 -4.29
N ALA A 9 -21.62 -4.24 -3.32
CA ALA A 9 -20.50 -5.13 -2.99
C ALA A 9 -20.08 -6.00 -4.19
N LYS A 10 -21.04 -6.51 -4.96
CA LYS A 10 -20.77 -7.30 -6.17
C LYS A 10 -20.14 -6.45 -7.28
N ILE A 11 -20.64 -5.23 -7.50
CA ILE A 11 -20.03 -4.28 -8.46
C ILE A 11 -18.59 -3.98 -8.09
N LEU A 12 -18.33 -3.69 -6.80
CA LEU A 12 -16.97 -3.39 -6.32
C LEU A 12 -16.00 -4.56 -6.54
N ARG A 13 -16.41 -5.79 -6.26
CA ARG A 13 -15.57 -6.98 -6.52
C ARG A 13 -15.21 -7.09 -7.99
N LEU A 14 -16.18 -6.91 -8.90
CA LEU A 14 -15.93 -6.95 -10.34
C LEU A 14 -14.95 -5.86 -10.79
N LEU A 15 -15.05 -4.65 -10.21
CA LEU A 15 -14.13 -3.54 -10.51
C LEU A 15 -12.75 -3.73 -9.86
N GLN A 16 -12.66 -4.40 -8.71
CA GLN A 16 -11.38 -4.76 -8.07
C GLN A 16 -10.62 -5.80 -8.92
N ASP A 17 -11.34 -6.78 -9.50
CA ASP A 17 -10.75 -7.77 -10.39
C ASP A 17 -10.34 -7.15 -11.74
N ASN A 18 -11.16 -6.24 -12.27
CA ASN A 18 -10.88 -5.54 -13.52
C ASN A 18 -11.53 -4.15 -13.54
N ALA A 19 -10.75 -3.12 -13.23
CA ALA A 19 -11.21 -1.72 -13.22
C ALA A 19 -11.70 -1.21 -14.60
N ARG A 20 -11.37 -1.90 -15.69
CA ARG A 20 -11.79 -1.56 -17.07
C ARG A 20 -12.95 -2.43 -17.57
N LEU A 21 -13.61 -3.19 -16.69
CA LEU A 21 -14.71 -4.05 -17.08
C LEU A 21 -15.86 -3.22 -17.69
N PRO A 22 -16.35 -3.57 -18.88
CA PRO A 22 -17.43 -2.82 -19.52
C PRO A 22 -18.71 -2.80 -18.66
N ILE A 23 -19.37 -1.66 -18.58
CA ILE A 23 -20.64 -1.50 -17.84
C ILE A 23 -21.69 -2.54 -18.28
N LYS A 24 -21.71 -2.91 -19.58
CA LYS A 24 -22.59 -3.98 -20.08
C LYS A 24 -22.37 -5.31 -19.35
N THR A 25 -21.11 -5.65 -19.13
CA THR A 25 -20.72 -6.91 -18.46
C THR A 25 -21.11 -6.86 -16.98
N ILE A 26 -20.82 -5.74 -16.30
CA ILE A 26 -21.21 -5.54 -14.90
C ILE A 26 -22.73 -5.64 -14.77
N ALA A 27 -23.49 -4.95 -15.63
CA ALA A 27 -24.95 -4.94 -15.62
C ALA A 27 -25.54 -6.36 -15.78
N GLY A 28 -24.98 -7.16 -16.70
CA GLY A 28 -25.36 -8.56 -16.87
C GLY A 28 -25.07 -9.42 -15.62
N SER A 29 -23.91 -9.18 -14.97
CA SER A 29 -23.50 -9.94 -13.78
C SER A 29 -24.34 -9.64 -12.54
N VAL A 30 -24.86 -8.40 -12.40
CA VAL A 30 -25.68 -7.98 -11.25
C VAL A 30 -27.18 -7.95 -11.54
N GLY A 31 -27.61 -8.24 -12.78
CA GLY A 31 -29.03 -8.26 -13.17
C GLY A 31 -29.70 -6.88 -13.18
N LEU A 32 -28.96 -5.82 -13.49
CA LEU A 32 -29.47 -4.45 -13.53
C LEU A 32 -29.33 -3.81 -14.92
N ALA A 33 -30.09 -2.72 -15.14
CA ALA A 33 -29.89 -1.86 -16.30
C ALA A 33 -28.54 -1.16 -16.25
N ARG A 34 -27.95 -0.86 -17.41
CA ARG A 34 -26.66 -0.16 -17.51
C ARG A 34 -26.67 1.24 -16.86
N SER A 35 -27.80 1.95 -16.97
CA SER A 35 -28.00 3.24 -16.31
C SER A 35 -27.90 3.13 -14.78
N SER A 36 -28.59 2.13 -14.21
CA SER A 36 -28.56 1.88 -12.76
C SER A 36 -27.16 1.51 -12.26
N VAL A 37 -26.38 0.74 -13.05
CA VAL A 37 -24.99 0.43 -12.69
C VAL A 37 -24.13 1.69 -12.73
N ARG A 38 -24.26 2.54 -13.76
CA ARG A 38 -23.52 3.82 -13.82
C ARG A 38 -23.83 4.73 -12.64
N GLU A 39 -25.11 4.88 -12.31
CA GLU A 39 -25.53 5.71 -11.17
C GLU A 39 -24.94 5.21 -9.84
N ARG A 40 -24.94 3.89 -9.63
CA ARG A 40 -24.35 3.29 -8.43
C ARG A 40 -22.84 3.51 -8.34
N ILE A 41 -22.11 3.32 -9.47
CA ILE A 41 -20.66 3.57 -9.54
C ILE A 41 -20.39 5.05 -9.26
N ALA A 42 -21.05 5.98 -9.94
CA ALA A 42 -20.88 7.42 -9.74
C ALA A 42 -21.15 7.84 -8.29
N LYS A 43 -22.15 7.23 -7.65
CA LYS A 43 -22.45 7.48 -6.24
C LYS A 43 -21.32 6.97 -5.33
N MET A 44 -20.78 5.77 -5.59
CA MET A 44 -19.65 5.21 -4.83
C MET A 44 -18.34 5.99 -5.03
N GLU A 45 -18.16 6.63 -6.19
CA GLU A 45 -17.08 7.58 -6.45
C GLU A 45 -17.27 8.88 -5.66
N THR A 46 -18.49 9.42 -5.67
CA THR A 46 -18.82 10.69 -4.99
C THR A 46 -18.73 10.57 -3.47
N ASP A 47 -19.15 9.44 -2.89
CA ASP A 47 -19.12 9.22 -1.44
C ASP A 47 -17.78 8.69 -0.93
N GLY A 48 -16.79 8.49 -1.84
CA GLY A 48 -15.44 8.05 -1.52
C GLY A 48 -15.31 6.56 -1.24
N THR A 49 -16.35 5.75 -1.47
CA THR A 49 -16.26 4.28 -1.43
C THR A 49 -15.28 3.79 -2.49
N ILE A 50 -15.34 4.35 -3.72
CA ILE A 50 -14.32 4.20 -4.75
C ILE A 50 -13.45 5.45 -4.69
N ARG A 51 -12.20 5.31 -4.25
CA ARG A 51 -11.24 6.41 -4.14
C ARG A 51 -10.42 6.63 -5.40
N GLY A 52 -10.48 5.71 -6.35
CA GLY A 52 -9.74 5.78 -7.61
C GLY A 52 -9.59 4.40 -8.25
N TYR A 53 -9.02 4.42 -9.44
CA TYR A 53 -8.68 3.24 -10.21
C TYR A 53 -7.17 3.23 -10.43
N THR A 54 -6.55 2.06 -10.34
CA THR A 54 -5.12 1.89 -10.59
C THR A 54 -4.88 0.84 -11.65
N ALA A 55 -3.77 0.94 -12.34
CA ALA A 55 -3.30 -0.08 -13.26
C ALA A 55 -2.14 -0.84 -12.61
N THR A 56 -2.23 -2.17 -12.58
CA THR A 56 -1.06 -2.99 -12.33
C THR A 56 -0.24 -3.02 -13.61
N VAL A 57 0.92 -2.41 -13.60
CA VAL A 57 1.85 -2.45 -14.73
C VAL A 57 2.94 -3.47 -14.43
N MET A 58 3.31 -4.27 -15.43
CA MET A 58 4.59 -4.95 -15.34
C MET A 58 5.64 -3.86 -15.36
N GLU A 59 6.29 -3.63 -14.25
CA GLU A 59 7.43 -2.73 -14.19
C GLU A 59 8.48 -3.26 -15.19
N GLY A 60 8.54 -2.63 -16.36
CA GLY A 60 9.62 -2.86 -17.29
C GLY A 60 10.90 -2.41 -16.60
N ARG A 61 11.70 -3.35 -16.14
CA ARG A 61 13.11 -3.25 -15.69
C ARG A 61 13.65 -1.91 -15.11
N SER A 62 12.81 -0.92 -14.84
CA SER A 62 13.18 0.31 -14.12
C SER A 62 13.33 0.09 -12.61
N GLY A 63 12.86 -1.04 -12.09
CA GLY A 63 13.00 -1.43 -10.69
C GLY A 63 13.57 -2.84 -10.51
N ALA A 64 13.93 -3.55 -11.58
CA ALA A 64 14.43 -4.92 -11.50
C ALA A 64 15.79 -5.04 -10.75
N ASP A 65 16.49 -3.93 -10.56
CA ASP A 65 17.74 -3.85 -9.82
C ASP A 65 17.61 -3.04 -8.51
N ALA A 66 16.41 -2.57 -8.15
CA ALA A 66 16.21 -1.84 -6.90
C ALA A 66 16.29 -2.81 -5.71
N PHE A 67 17.15 -2.48 -4.76
CA PHE A 67 17.24 -3.21 -3.50
C PHE A 67 16.06 -2.87 -2.62
N ARG A 68 15.30 -3.89 -2.21
CA ARG A 68 14.21 -3.76 -1.24
C ARG A 68 14.62 -4.37 0.09
N ALA A 69 14.23 -3.72 1.16
CA ALA A 69 14.47 -4.24 2.51
C ALA A 69 13.33 -3.84 3.45
N PHE A 70 13.14 -4.65 4.48
CA PHE A 70 12.36 -4.31 5.64
C PHE A 70 13.28 -3.85 6.75
N LEU A 71 13.02 -2.66 7.28
CA LEU A 71 13.65 -2.19 8.51
C LEU A 71 12.73 -2.52 9.66
N ILE A 72 13.20 -3.35 10.56
CA ILE A 72 12.51 -3.79 11.77
C ILE A 72 13.06 -2.96 12.91
N ILE A 73 12.21 -2.10 13.50
CA ILE A 73 12.64 -1.02 14.39
C ILE A 73 12.01 -1.22 15.76
N ARG A 74 12.84 -1.09 16.80
CA ARG A 74 12.39 -0.96 18.19
C ARG A 74 12.63 0.48 18.66
N LEU A 75 11.69 1.01 19.42
CA LEU A 75 11.74 2.35 19.96
C LEU A 75 12.04 2.32 21.46
N THR A 76 12.69 3.35 21.96
CA THR A 76 12.96 3.51 23.40
C THR A 76 11.70 3.84 24.21
N LYS A 77 10.66 4.33 23.53
CA LYS A 77 9.34 4.62 24.12
C LYS A 77 8.24 4.50 23.09
N THR A 78 7.06 4.11 23.51
CA THR A 78 5.85 4.02 22.69
C THR A 78 4.71 4.75 23.42
N PRO A 79 3.98 5.67 22.74
CA PRO A 79 4.12 6.08 21.35
C PRO A 79 5.27 7.07 21.11
N ALA A 80 5.91 7.01 19.92
CA ALA A 80 6.88 7.98 19.43
C ALA A 80 6.43 8.50 18.05
N ARG A 81 5.27 9.15 18.01
CA ARG A 81 4.60 9.59 16.77
C ARG A 81 5.50 10.42 15.87
N ASP A 82 6.22 11.41 16.44
CA ASP A 82 7.12 12.28 15.67
C ASP A 82 8.22 11.48 14.93
N THR A 83 8.73 10.42 15.54
CA THR A 83 9.72 9.55 14.91
C THR A 83 9.10 8.72 13.80
N VAL A 84 7.94 8.12 14.05
CA VAL A 84 7.21 7.32 13.05
C VAL A 84 6.82 8.17 11.85
N ASP A 85 6.31 9.37 12.06
CA ASP A 85 5.90 10.30 11.01
C ASP A 85 7.11 10.74 10.15
N ARG A 86 8.26 10.98 10.80
CA ARG A 86 9.52 11.29 10.09
C ARG A 86 10.00 10.12 9.23
N ILE A 87 9.90 8.88 9.72
CA ILE A 87 10.24 7.69 8.94
C ILE A 87 9.30 7.56 7.75
N ALA A 88 8.00 7.72 7.96
CA ALA A 88 6.98 7.51 6.93
C ALA A 88 7.06 8.47 5.75
N VAL A 89 7.63 9.67 5.93
CA VAL A 89 7.76 10.68 4.86
C VAL A 89 9.07 10.58 4.08
N LEU A 90 10.00 9.70 4.45
CA LEU A 90 11.25 9.52 3.71
C LEU A 90 10.95 8.99 2.29
N PRO A 91 11.56 9.56 1.24
CA PRO A 91 11.29 9.15 -0.15
C PRO A 91 11.56 7.68 -0.44
N ALA A 92 12.53 7.08 0.24
CA ALA A 92 12.89 5.67 0.10
C ALA A 92 11.91 4.72 0.82
N VAL A 93 11.05 5.24 1.70
CA VAL A 93 10.06 4.44 2.44
C VAL A 93 8.80 4.28 1.60
N ARG A 94 8.53 3.06 1.20
CA ARG A 94 7.33 2.71 0.43
C ARG A 94 6.12 2.49 1.33
N ARG A 95 6.33 1.85 2.48
CA ARG A 95 5.31 1.56 3.47
C ARG A 95 5.89 1.64 4.87
N CYS A 96 5.10 2.09 5.82
CA CYS A 96 5.47 2.17 7.22
C CYS A 96 4.31 1.69 8.08
N TYR A 97 4.58 0.75 8.98
CA TYR A 97 3.57 0.12 9.83
C TYR A 97 3.99 0.24 11.29
N SER A 98 3.06 0.69 12.14
CA SER A 98 3.19 0.52 13.59
C SER A 98 2.71 -0.89 13.96
N ILE A 99 3.51 -1.61 14.71
CA ILE A 99 3.29 -3.01 15.08
C ILE A 99 3.08 -3.10 16.59
N GLY A 100 2.28 -4.05 17.03
CA GLY A 100 2.14 -4.41 18.45
C GLY A 100 3.04 -5.59 18.79
N GLY A 101 3.66 -5.58 19.97
CA GLY A 101 4.55 -6.65 20.46
C GLY A 101 5.96 -6.16 20.73
N GLU A 102 6.96 -7.01 20.47
CA GLU A 102 8.38 -6.69 20.71
C GLU A 102 8.99 -5.72 19.70
N ILE A 103 8.30 -5.54 18.56
CA ILE A 103 8.69 -4.67 17.46
C ILE A 103 7.69 -3.52 17.44
N ASP A 104 8.16 -2.28 17.27
CA ASP A 104 7.30 -1.10 17.26
C ASP A 104 6.94 -0.65 15.84
N VAL A 105 7.91 -0.73 14.90
CA VAL A 105 7.73 -0.24 13.52
C VAL A 105 8.37 -1.21 12.52
N ILE A 106 7.68 -1.43 11.40
CA ILE A 106 8.27 -2.04 10.20
C ILE A 106 8.15 -1.03 9.06
N ALA A 107 9.28 -0.69 8.43
CA ALA A 107 9.33 0.14 7.24
C ALA A 107 9.84 -0.68 6.05
N GLU A 108 9.07 -0.69 4.96
CA GLU A 108 9.52 -1.22 3.67
C GLU A 108 10.23 -0.11 2.93
N ILE A 109 11.50 -0.32 2.60
CA ILE A 109 12.34 0.63 1.88
C ILE A 109 12.80 0.09 0.54
N GLU A 110 13.01 1.00 -0.39
CA GLU A 110 13.52 0.70 -1.73
C GLU A 110 14.62 1.70 -2.09
N ALA A 111 15.72 1.19 -2.64
CA ALA A 111 16.87 2.00 -3.05
C ALA A 111 17.55 1.40 -4.29
N GLU A 112 18.10 2.24 -5.15
CA GLU A 112 18.79 1.83 -6.39
C GLU A 112 20.11 1.09 -6.13
N THR A 113 20.72 1.33 -4.97
CA THR A 113 22.00 0.73 -4.59
C THR A 113 22.01 0.31 -3.12
N THR A 114 22.84 -0.67 -2.78
CA THR A 114 23.08 -1.06 -1.38
C THR A 114 23.64 0.10 -0.55
N ARG A 115 24.40 1.01 -1.16
CA ARG A 115 24.90 2.22 -0.50
C ARG A 115 23.76 3.16 -0.13
N ALA A 116 22.83 3.41 -1.06
CA ALA A 116 21.65 4.23 -0.79
C ALA A 116 20.76 3.60 0.29
N LEU A 117 20.59 2.26 0.25
CA LEU A 117 19.86 1.53 1.28
C LEU A 117 20.50 1.70 2.67
N ASN A 118 21.84 1.56 2.75
CA ASN A 118 22.59 1.78 3.99
C ASN A 118 22.44 3.22 4.48
N SER A 119 22.48 4.22 3.59
CA SER A 119 22.30 5.62 3.98
C SER A 119 20.93 5.87 4.63
N VAL A 120 19.87 5.31 4.05
CA VAL A 120 18.50 5.39 4.63
C VAL A 120 18.43 4.68 5.97
N ARG A 121 19.03 3.50 6.08
CA ARG A 121 19.13 2.77 7.36
C ARG A 121 19.82 3.62 8.43
N ASP A 122 20.96 4.20 8.11
CA ASP A 122 21.77 5.00 9.07
C ASP A 122 21.02 6.28 9.45
N GLU A 123 20.34 6.92 8.52
CA GLU A 123 19.47 8.06 8.79
C GLU A 123 18.39 7.70 9.82
N ILE A 124 17.67 6.60 9.60
CA ILE A 124 16.62 6.15 10.51
C ILE A 124 17.21 5.73 11.86
N ALA A 125 18.32 5.01 11.86
CA ALA A 125 19.00 4.58 13.10
C ALA A 125 19.44 5.76 13.98
N SER A 126 19.73 6.91 13.37
CA SER A 126 20.12 8.14 14.08
C SER A 126 18.93 8.97 14.59
N MET A 127 17.70 8.59 14.26
CA MET A 127 16.52 9.35 14.66
C MET A 127 16.25 9.23 16.18
N PRO A 128 15.66 10.27 16.81
CA PRO A 128 15.26 10.21 18.20
C PRO A 128 14.37 8.99 18.47
N HIS A 129 14.59 8.38 19.63
CA HIS A 129 13.82 7.24 20.12
C HIS A 129 13.98 5.92 19.34
N VAL A 130 14.82 5.83 18.32
CA VAL A 130 15.20 4.54 17.74
C VAL A 130 16.18 3.86 18.72
N ALA A 131 15.78 2.71 19.25
CA ALA A 131 16.59 1.91 20.18
C ALA A 131 17.43 0.88 19.45
N ASP A 132 16.84 0.24 18.43
CA ASP A 132 17.48 -0.81 17.66
C ASP A 132 16.84 -0.90 16.27
N LEU A 133 17.62 -1.30 15.28
CA LEU A 133 17.20 -1.43 13.91
C LEU A 133 17.87 -2.64 13.26
N THR A 134 17.04 -3.56 12.79
CA THR A 134 17.47 -4.72 11.99
C THR A 134 17.04 -4.52 10.54
N THR A 135 17.93 -4.81 9.59
CA THR A 135 17.67 -4.75 8.16
C THR A 135 17.48 -6.17 7.61
N ALA A 136 16.32 -6.45 7.03
CA ALA A 136 16.00 -7.68 6.32
C ALA A 136 15.92 -7.39 4.82
N ILE A 137 16.93 -7.78 4.04
CA ILE A 137 16.98 -7.55 2.59
C ILE A 137 16.06 -8.57 1.90
N VAL A 138 15.22 -8.09 0.98
CA VAL A 138 14.40 -8.96 0.12
C VAL A 138 15.30 -9.57 -0.95
N LEU A 139 15.40 -10.89 -0.97
CA LEU A 139 16.21 -11.63 -1.94
C LEU A 139 15.40 -12.00 -3.18
N ALA A 140 14.12 -12.33 -3.02
CA ALA A 140 13.23 -12.69 -4.11
C ALA A 140 11.76 -12.47 -3.69
N ASP A 141 10.89 -12.24 -4.66
CA ASP A 141 9.45 -12.32 -4.50
C ASP A 141 8.99 -13.72 -4.87
N GLU A 142 8.64 -14.52 -3.87
CA GLU A 142 8.16 -15.89 -4.09
C GLU A 142 6.72 -15.94 -4.63
N LYS A 143 5.96 -14.86 -4.45
CA LYS A 143 4.60 -14.72 -4.99
C LYS A 143 4.46 -13.33 -5.60
N PRO A 144 4.66 -13.22 -6.92
CA PRO A 144 4.40 -11.96 -7.62
C PRO A 144 2.92 -11.56 -7.50
N ALA A 145 2.68 -10.24 -7.48
CA ALA A 145 1.34 -9.64 -7.39
C ALA A 145 0.49 -9.93 -8.63
#